data_1f6f2c60d957cdbd4a1d59a4ccafec3a
#
_entry.id   1f6f2c60d957cdbd4a1d59a4ccafec3a
#
_cell.length_a   1.000
_cell.length_b   1.000
_cell.length_c   1.000
_cell.angle_alpha   90.00
_cell.angle_beta   90.00
_cell.angle_gamma   90.00
#
_symmetry.space_group_name_H-M   'P 1'
#
loop_
_entity.id
_entity.type
_entity.pdbx_description
1 polymer ?
#
loop_
_entity_poly.entity_id
_entity_poly.type
_entity_poly.pdbx_seq_one_letter_code
_entity_poly.pdbx_strand_id
1 'polypeptide(L)'
;MLFRSEHKDFAKADEVRTFPNGQLELLHVGGSDIGRLILQPGWRWSEHVKPLAGTDLCEAPHFQYHVAGTLRIQMADGTSFDAVPGQVTALPSGHDAWVVGDEPVVVVDWWGASNYAKS
;
A
#
# COMPACT_ATOMS: atom_id res chain seq x y z
N MET A 1 -11.38 24.19 16.76
CA MET A 1 -11.88 22.84 16.91
C MET A 1 -11.10 22.10 17.98
N LEU A 2 -11.82 21.40 18.82
CA LEU A 2 -11.24 20.61 19.88
C LEU A 2 -11.29 19.13 19.48
N PHE A 3 -10.19 18.43 19.57
CA PHE A 3 -10.19 16.99 19.34
C PHE A 3 -9.43 16.29 20.46
N ARG A 4 -9.75 15.04 20.67
CA ARG A 4 -9.10 14.21 21.68
C ARG A 4 -7.85 13.59 21.11
N SER A 5 -6.89 13.31 21.95
CA SER A 5 -5.80 12.43 21.56
C SER A 5 -6.37 11.04 21.28
N GLU A 6 -5.88 10.40 20.23
CA GLU A 6 -6.24 9.04 19.87
C GLU A 6 -4.96 8.25 19.66
N HIS A 7 -5.00 6.98 20.04
CA HIS A 7 -3.93 6.06 19.66
C HIS A 7 -4.56 4.72 19.32
N LYS A 8 -4.11 4.11 18.24
CA LYS A 8 -4.62 2.85 17.74
C LYS A 8 -3.47 1.95 17.32
N ASP A 9 -3.78 0.67 17.13
CA ASP A 9 -2.80 -0.35 16.81
C ASP A 9 -3.23 -1.08 15.54
N PHE A 10 -2.32 -1.29 14.61
CA PHE A 10 -2.60 -2.08 13.41
C PHE A 10 -2.98 -3.52 13.73
N ALA A 11 -2.56 -4.05 14.87
CA ALA A 11 -2.99 -5.39 15.30
C ALA A 11 -4.48 -5.46 15.61
N LYS A 12 -5.13 -4.29 15.80
CA LYS A 12 -6.58 -4.16 16.01
C LYS A 12 -7.13 -3.17 15.00
N ALA A 13 -6.89 -3.44 13.72
CA ALA A 13 -7.28 -2.54 12.64
C ALA A 13 -8.79 -2.33 12.60
N ASP A 14 -9.20 -1.12 12.22
CA ASP A 14 -10.62 -0.81 12.03
C ASP A 14 -11.20 -1.57 10.84
N GLU A 15 -10.38 -1.82 9.84
CA GLU A 15 -10.76 -2.60 8.65
C GLU A 15 -9.55 -3.38 8.16
N VAL A 16 -9.78 -4.61 7.69
CA VAL A 16 -8.76 -5.42 7.03
C VAL A 16 -9.31 -5.87 5.68
N ARG A 17 -8.56 -5.64 4.62
CA ARG A 17 -8.87 -6.12 3.27
C ARG A 17 -7.80 -7.10 2.86
N THR A 18 -8.23 -8.29 2.44
CA THR A 18 -7.31 -9.33 1.99
C THR A 18 -7.42 -9.50 0.47
N PHE A 19 -6.30 -9.84 -0.14
CA PHE A 19 -6.20 -10.18 -1.54
C PHE A 19 -5.10 -11.25 -1.68
N PRO A 20 -4.99 -11.93 -2.82
CA PRO A 20 -3.95 -12.95 -2.95
C PRO A 20 -2.56 -12.37 -2.69
N ASN A 21 -1.81 -13.03 -1.83
CA ASN A 21 -0.44 -12.68 -1.42
C ASN A 21 -0.32 -11.34 -0.69
N GLY A 22 -1.40 -10.82 -0.10
CA GLY A 22 -1.28 -9.57 0.63
C GLY A 22 -2.50 -9.20 1.43
N GLN A 23 -2.33 -8.14 2.23
CA GLN A 23 -3.44 -7.54 2.96
C GLN A 23 -3.18 -6.07 3.24
N LEU A 24 -4.25 -5.34 3.42
CA LEU A 24 -4.26 -3.96 3.89
C LEU A 24 -4.97 -3.91 5.23
N GLU A 25 -4.30 -3.33 6.22
CA GLU A 25 -4.88 -3.01 7.52
C GLU A 25 -5.10 -1.50 7.58
N LEU A 26 -6.30 -1.08 7.92
CA LEU A 26 -6.70 0.32 7.87
C LEU A 26 -7.09 0.82 9.25
N LEU A 27 -6.56 1.96 9.63
CA LEU A 27 -6.93 2.68 10.85
C LEU A 27 -7.55 4.02 10.49
N HIS A 28 -8.61 4.37 11.21
CA HIS A 28 -9.21 5.71 11.18
C HIS A 28 -8.79 6.40 12.47
N VAL A 29 -7.89 7.37 12.39
CA VAL A 29 -7.31 8.02 13.55
C VAL A 29 -7.01 9.48 13.24
N GLY A 30 -7.30 10.35 14.19
CA GLY A 30 -7.07 11.78 14.02
C GLY A 30 -7.83 12.42 12.88
N GLY A 31 -8.98 11.86 12.50
CA GLY A 31 -9.77 12.33 11.36
C GLY A 31 -9.21 11.95 10.00
N SER A 32 -8.21 11.09 9.97
CA SER A 32 -7.56 10.62 8.73
C SER A 32 -7.52 9.11 8.69
N ASP A 33 -7.19 8.59 7.52
CA ASP A 33 -6.97 7.18 7.32
C ASP A 33 -5.48 6.91 7.14
N ILE A 34 -5.00 5.82 7.72
CA ILE A 34 -3.65 5.34 7.53
C ILE A 34 -3.70 3.83 7.31
N GLY A 35 -2.99 3.35 6.31
CA GLY A 35 -2.96 1.94 5.97
C GLY A 35 -1.58 1.31 6.15
N ARG A 36 -1.57 0.03 6.52
CA ARG A 36 -0.37 -0.79 6.48
C ARG A 36 -0.58 -1.90 5.48
N LEU A 37 0.21 -1.90 4.42
CA LEU A 37 0.21 -2.96 3.41
C LEU A 37 1.25 -4.00 3.78
N ILE A 38 0.86 -5.26 3.76
CA ILE A 38 1.77 -6.39 3.94
C ILE A 38 1.66 -7.22 2.66
N LEU A 39 2.77 -7.31 1.92
CA LEU A 39 2.81 -7.93 0.61
C LEU A 39 3.81 -9.07 0.64
N GLN A 40 3.35 -10.27 0.37
CA GLN A 40 4.20 -11.47 0.45
C GLN A 40 5.09 -11.62 -0.79
N PRO A 41 6.19 -12.37 -0.70
CA PRO A 41 6.97 -12.71 -1.88
C PRO A 41 6.07 -13.30 -2.99
N GLY A 42 6.29 -12.85 -4.22
CA GLY A 42 5.46 -13.22 -5.36
C GLY A 42 4.29 -12.29 -5.63
N TRP A 43 3.99 -11.39 -4.71
CA TRP A 43 2.92 -10.41 -4.95
C TRP A 43 3.26 -9.48 -6.10
N ARG A 44 2.26 -9.24 -6.95
CA ARG A 44 2.33 -8.27 -8.03
C ARG A 44 0.97 -7.61 -8.20
N TRP A 45 0.93 -6.28 -8.24
CA TRP A 45 -0.35 -5.57 -8.32
C TRP A 45 -1.17 -6.00 -9.54
N SER A 46 -0.53 -6.12 -10.71
CA SER A 46 -1.23 -6.48 -11.95
C SER A 46 -1.79 -7.90 -11.97
N GLU A 47 -1.34 -8.77 -11.07
CA GLU A 47 -1.89 -10.13 -10.94
C GLU A 47 -2.89 -10.25 -9.79
N HIS A 48 -2.62 -9.60 -8.66
CA HIS A 48 -3.30 -9.89 -7.40
C HIS A 48 -4.32 -8.82 -6.98
N VAL A 49 -4.18 -7.58 -7.47
CA VAL A 49 -5.10 -6.49 -7.14
C VAL A 49 -5.86 -5.98 -8.36
N LYS A 50 -5.23 -6.00 -9.52
CA LYS A 50 -5.85 -5.55 -10.78
C LYS A 50 -7.24 -6.15 -11.03
N PRO A 51 -7.49 -7.45 -10.80
CA PRO A 51 -8.83 -8.01 -10.99
C PRO A 51 -9.89 -7.35 -10.11
N LEU A 52 -9.51 -6.84 -8.93
CA LEU A 52 -10.41 -6.13 -8.03
C LEU A 52 -10.58 -4.66 -8.44
N ALA A 53 -9.49 -4.04 -8.90
CA ALA A 53 -9.48 -2.62 -9.25
C ALA A 53 -10.19 -2.33 -10.58
N GLY A 54 -10.09 -3.25 -11.54
CA GLY A 54 -10.72 -3.08 -12.85
C GLY A 54 -10.02 -2.08 -13.77
N THR A 55 -8.78 -1.69 -13.46
CA THR A 55 -7.97 -0.77 -14.26
C THR A 55 -6.69 -1.47 -14.72
N ASP A 56 -6.03 -0.95 -15.77
CA ASP A 56 -4.79 -1.55 -16.28
C ASP A 56 -3.60 -1.33 -15.34
N LEU A 57 -3.58 -0.18 -14.67
CA LEU A 57 -2.55 0.18 -13.69
C LEU A 57 -3.23 0.64 -12.41
N CYS A 58 -2.46 0.68 -11.32
CA CYS A 58 -2.96 1.19 -10.05
C CYS A 58 -3.22 2.69 -10.18
N GLU A 59 -4.46 3.09 -9.97
CA GLU A 59 -4.87 4.50 -10.07
C GLU A 59 -4.82 5.21 -8.72
N ALA A 60 -4.59 4.49 -7.63
CA ALA A 60 -4.48 5.09 -6.32
C ALA A 60 -3.17 5.86 -6.20
N PRO A 61 -3.19 7.15 -5.89
CA PRO A 61 -1.95 7.84 -5.52
C PRO A 61 -1.51 7.37 -4.15
N HIS A 62 -0.20 7.29 -3.95
CA HIS A 62 0.36 6.81 -2.69
C HIS A 62 1.36 7.80 -2.10
N PHE A 63 1.37 7.89 -0.79
CA PHE A 63 2.41 8.57 -0.02
C PHE A 63 2.82 7.61 1.09
N GLN A 64 3.98 6.97 0.95
CA GLN A 64 4.31 5.74 1.68
C GLN A 64 5.64 5.84 2.38
N TYR A 65 5.70 5.24 3.56
CA TYR A 65 6.95 4.95 4.26
C TYR A 65 7.20 3.44 4.20
N HIS A 66 8.39 3.07 3.71
CA HIS A 66 8.78 1.66 3.52
C HIS A 66 9.44 1.13 4.77
N VAL A 67 8.83 0.13 5.39
CA VAL A 67 9.25 -0.43 6.67
C VAL A 67 10.14 -1.65 6.48
N ALA A 68 9.78 -2.56 5.57
CA ALA A 68 10.48 -3.82 5.35
C ALA A 68 10.34 -4.29 3.90
N GLY A 69 11.32 -5.08 3.45
CA GLY A 69 11.33 -5.66 2.12
C GLY A 69 11.68 -4.66 1.01
N THR A 70 11.71 -5.17 -0.21
CA THR A 70 11.99 -4.36 -1.41
C THR A 70 10.82 -4.42 -2.36
N LEU A 71 10.27 -3.25 -2.69
CA LEU A 71 9.16 -3.11 -3.62
C LEU A 71 9.67 -2.44 -4.89
N ARG A 72 9.51 -3.10 -6.04
CA ARG A 72 9.81 -2.49 -7.34
C ARG A 72 8.56 -1.85 -7.88
N ILE A 73 8.67 -0.60 -8.28
CA ILE A 73 7.57 0.19 -8.82
C ILE A 73 7.91 0.55 -10.26
N GLN A 74 6.96 0.31 -11.17
CA GLN A 74 7.08 0.67 -12.58
C GLN A 74 5.98 1.64 -12.94
N MET A 75 6.38 2.83 -13.39
CA MET A 75 5.45 3.87 -13.81
C MET A 75 4.94 3.63 -15.22
N ALA A 76 3.85 4.29 -15.59
CA ALA A 76 3.23 4.15 -16.91
C ALA A 76 4.18 4.50 -18.06
N ASP A 77 5.15 5.40 -17.84
CA ASP A 77 6.14 5.79 -18.84
C ASP A 77 7.29 4.77 -18.98
N GLY A 78 7.25 3.68 -18.25
CA GLY A 78 8.25 2.61 -18.29
C GLY A 78 9.41 2.79 -17.32
N THR A 79 9.53 3.93 -16.65
CA THR A 79 10.56 4.10 -15.61
C THR A 79 10.26 3.22 -14.41
N SER A 80 11.30 2.69 -13.77
CA SER A 80 11.15 1.85 -12.60
C SER A 80 12.22 2.16 -11.57
N PHE A 81 11.91 1.85 -10.30
CA PHE A 81 12.85 1.98 -9.20
C PHE A 81 12.47 1.02 -8.08
N ASP A 82 13.42 0.76 -7.19
CA ASP A 82 13.20 -0.08 -6.02
C ASP A 82 13.09 0.80 -4.78
N ALA A 83 12.02 0.62 -4.03
CA ALA A 83 11.84 1.22 -2.72
C ALA A 83 12.30 0.23 -1.66
N VAL A 84 13.18 0.69 -0.77
CA VAL A 84 13.79 -0.14 0.28
C VAL A 84 13.49 0.45 1.65
N PRO A 85 13.71 -0.33 2.75
CA PRO A 85 13.40 0.15 4.09
C PRO A 85 14.05 1.49 4.42
N GLY A 86 13.27 2.36 5.06
CA GLY A 86 13.69 3.71 5.43
C GLY A 86 13.37 4.78 4.41
N GLN A 87 12.91 4.41 3.22
CA GLN A 87 12.60 5.37 2.16
C GLN A 87 11.13 5.79 2.21
N VAL A 88 10.88 6.98 1.67
CA VAL A 88 9.53 7.52 1.48
C VAL A 88 9.31 7.68 -0.01
N THR A 89 8.17 7.24 -0.51
CA THR A 89 7.79 7.40 -1.91
C THR A 89 6.48 8.18 -2.03
N ALA A 90 6.42 9.04 -3.02
CA ALA A 90 5.19 9.69 -3.44
C ALA A 90 4.91 9.26 -4.87
N LEU A 91 3.80 8.54 -5.09
CA LEU A 91 3.47 7.95 -6.37
C LEU A 91 2.19 8.56 -6.91
N PRO A 92 2.21 9.14 -8.12
CA PRO A 92 0.98 9.49 -8.80
C PRO A 92 0.26 8.22 -9.29
N SER A 93 -0.97 8.39 -9.74
CA SER A 93 -1.72 7.31 -10.40
C SER A 93 -0.97 6.78 -11.62
N GLY A 94 -1.20 5.51 -11.95
CA GLY A 94 -0.64 4.90 -13.16
C GLY A 94 0.67 4.17 -12.92
N HIS A 95 0.66 3.18 -12.05
CA HIS A 95 1.84 2.35 -11.78
C HIS A 95 1.47 0.88 -11.57
N ASP A 96 2.44 0.00 -11.76
CA ASP A 96 2.44 -1.37 -11.30
C ASP A 96 3.53 -1.52 -10.24
N ALA A 97 3.46 -2.55 -9.42
CA ALA A 97 4.46 -2.81 -8.40
C ALA A 97 4.53 -4.30 -8.08
N TRP A 98 5.71 -4.76 -7.66
CA TRP A 98 5.86 -6.16 -7.22
C TRP A 98 6.96 -6.29 -6.18
N VAL A 99 6.85 -7.34 -5.38
CA VAL A 99 7.84 -7.69 -4.35
C VAL A 99 9.06 -8.28 -5.03
N VAL A 100 10.24 -7.79 -4.66
CA VAL A 100 11.53 -8.30 -5.13
C VAL A 100 12.16 -9.09 -3.99
N GLY A 101 12.52 -10.37 -4.26
CA GLY A 101 13.17 -11.21 -3.27
C GLY A 101 12.20 -12.01 -2.41
N ASP A 102 12.73 -12.52 -1.30
CA ASP A 102 12.05 -13.52 -0.46
C ASP A 102 11.50 -12.93 0.84
N GLU A 103 11.65 -11.63 1.06
CA GLU A 103 11.19 -10.95 2.26
C GLU A 103 9.87 -10.24 1.99
N PRO A 104 8.87 -10.35 2.88
CA PRO A 104 7.65 -9.58 2.72
C PRO A 104 7.92 -8.08 2.73
N VAL A 105 7.16 -7.34 1.94
CA VAL A 105 7.16 -5.89 1.95
C VAL A 105 6.13 -5.42 2.98
N VAL A 106 6.53 -4.45 3.81
CA VAL A 106 5.63 -3.76 4.74
C VAL A 106 5.73 -2.27 4.45
N VAL A 107 4.59 -1.66 4.17
CA VAL A 107 4.51 -0.25 3.77
C VAL A 107 3.39 0.43 4.55
N VAL A 108 3.67 1.63 5.06
CA VAL A 108 2.65 2.49 5.66
C VAL A 108 2.25 3.55 4.64
N ASP A 109 0.96 3.69 4.39
CA ASP A 109 0.42 4.53 3.33
C ASP A 109 -0.58 5.54 3.91
N TRP A 110 -0.37 6.82 3.62
CA TRP A 110 -1.23 7.92 4.05
C TRP A 110 -2.21 8.38 2.98
N TRP A 111 -1.94 8.07 1.69
CA TRP A 111 -2.84 8.41 0.60
C TRP A 111 -3.38 7.15 -0.06
N GLY A 112 -4.60 7.20 -0.54
CA GLY A 112 -5.18 6.12 -1.32
C GLY A 112 -5.48 4.83 -0.58
N ALA A 113 -5.04 4.69 0.68
CA ALA A 113 -5.23 3.46 1.44
C ALA A 113 -6.70 3.11 1.62
N SER A 114 -7.55 4.10 1.89
CA SER A 114 -8.98 3.87 2.10
C SER A 114 -9.70 3.30 0.88
N ASN A 115 -9.15 3.51 -0.33
CA ASN A 115 -9.73 3.00 -1.57
C ASN A 115 -8.94 1.83 -2.17
N TYR A 116 -7.83 1.45 -1.55
CA TYR A 116 -6.97 0.40 -2.08
C TYR A 116 -7.61 -0.97 -1.92
N ALA A 117 -7.51 -1.80 -2.97
CA ALA A 117 -8.08 -3.16 -2.97
C ALA A 117 -9.57 -3.20 -2.60
N LYS A 118 -10.28 -2.13 -2.84
CA LYS A 118 -11.72 -2.04 -2.60
C LYS A 118 -12.44 -2.55 -3.83
N SER A 119 -13.32 -3.51 -3.63
CA SER A 119 -14.14 -4.08 -4.69
C SER A 119 -15.49 -3.40 -4.83
#